data_a7f87cf643d9a353220ca2bf8d513c66
#
_entry.id   a7f87cf643d9a353220ca2bf8d513c66
#
_cell.length_a   1.000
_cell.length_b   1.000
_cell.length_c   1.000
_cell.angle_alpha   90.00
_cell.angle_beta   90.00
_cell.angle_gamma   90.00
#
_symmetry.space_group_name_H-M   'P 1'
#
loop_
_entity.id
_entity.type
_entity.pdbx_description
1 polymer ?
#
loop_
_entity_poly.entity_id
_entity_poly.type
_entity_poly.pdbx_seq_one_letter_code
_entity_poly.pdbx_strand_id
1 'polypeptide(L)'
;MLHRPQEAGNPLVMTSHELPFELSIDTQIPDGAQIHAQAEAIDVMADSMADDKRRTLRVEAEVRVRLSGCVQEEKELLEDLYSVSGDALIPQKERFDVHAFEESSESIRPPIALAKDAPPIGTALAAFAQPTITAATPAGKRLDAEGVMAVTLIYLPMDSDIPMAIHTREPFAMTFPIETTEDAQVQARVIEATPGPATSDRAEVRCVVGLHGVRPLDAVIDVAQQPAARQERGFVLVWPAKGESRWETAKRLRVAEEELHPAGKGAMLAFRK
;
A
#
# COMPACT_ATOMS: atom_id res chain seq x y z
N MET A 1 -4.67 -24.15 -17.77
CA MET A 1 -4.22 -25.43 -18.38
C MET A 1 -4.53 -25.41 -19.86
N LEU A 2 -3.56 -25.74 -20.69
CA LEU A 2 -3.73 -25.90 -22.13
C LEU A 2 -3.97 -27.38 -22.44
N HIS A 3 -5.03 -27.71 -23.15
CA HIS A 3 -5.32 -29.07 -23.57
C HIS A 3 -6.00 -29.10 -24.94
N ARG A 4 -5.85 -30.22 -25.63
CA ARG A 4 -6.57 -30.46 -26.88
C ARG A 4 -7.74 -31.42 -26.59
N PRO A 5 -8.98 -31.06 -26.91
CA PRO A 5 -10.11 -31.98 -26.81
C PRO A 5 -9.88 -33.26 -27.63
N GLN A 6 -10.50 -34.37 -27.22
CA GLN A 6 -10.25 -35.70 -27.82
C GLN A 6 -10.71 -35.85 -29.28
N GLU A 7 -11.55 -34.98 -29.79
CA GLU A 7 -12.01 -35.05 -31.17
C GLU A 7 -10.92 -34.52 -32.12
N ALA A 8 -10.61 -35.29 -33.13
CA ALA A 8 -9.60 -34.97 -34.14
C ALA A 8 -9.95 -33.62 -34.82
N GLY A 9 -8.99 -32.70 -34.86
CA GLY A 9 -9.19 -31.38 -35.47
C GLY A 9 -9.65 -30.27 -34.56
N ASN A 10 -9.89 -30.53 -33.27
CA ASN A 10 -10.26 -29.49 -32.33
C ASN A 10 -9.05 -28.58 -31.98
N PRO A 11 -9.29 -27.27 -31.89
CA PRO A 11 -8.22 -26.32 -31.53
C PRO A 11 -7.74 -26.58 -30.10
N LEU A 12 -6.54 -26.12 -29.79
CA LEU A 12 -6.03 -26.08 -28.43
C LEU A 12 -6.89 -25.13 -27.59
N VAL A 13 -7.32 -25.60 -26.43
CA VAL A 13 -8.19 -24.86 -25.53
C VAL A 13 -7.46 -24.62 -24.23
N MET A 14 -7.59 -23.42 -23.70
CA MET A 14 -7.16 -23.08 -22.35
C MET A 14 -8.35 -23.18 -21.40
N THR A 15 -8.20 -23.92 -20.32
CA THR A 15 -9.14 -23.91 -19.19
C THR A 15 -8.47 -23.41 -17.93
N SER A 16 -9.18 -22.58 -17.19
CA SER A 16 -8.80 -22.14 -15.84
C SER A 16 -9.49 -23.01 -14.81
N HIS A 17 -8.78 -23.40 -13.78
CA HIS A 17 -9.31 -24.15 -12.65
C HIS A 17 -8.91 -23.45 -11.36
N GLU A 18 -9.88 -23.24 -10.51
CA GLU A 18 -9.67 -22.75 -9.15
C GLU A 18 -9.54 -23.94 -8.21
N LEU A 19 -8.41 -24.01 -7.52
CA LEU A 19 -8.16 -25.05 -6.54
C LEU A 19 -8.17 -24.40 -5.15
N PRO A 20 -9.20 -24.68 -4.33
CA PRO A 20 -9.25 -24.15 -2.97
C PRO A 20 -8.13 -24.80 -2.15
N PHE A 21 -7.49 -24.00 -1.29
CA PHE A 21 -6.55 -24.49 -0.31
C PHE A 21 -6.86 -23.88 1.06
N GLU A 22 -6.46 -24.58 2.11
CA GLU A 22 -6.56 -24.12 3.48
C GLU A 22 -5.20 -24.27 4.13
N LEU A 23 -4.76 -23.24 4.85
CA LEU A 23 -3.51 -23.22 5.58
C LEU A 23 -3.75 -22.65 6.97
N SER A 24 -3.38 -23.43 7.99
CA SER A 24 -3.40 -22.97 9.38
C SER A 24 -2.00 -22.52 9.79
N ILE A 25 -1.91 -21.30 10.31
CA ILE A 25 -0.65 -20.70 10.76
C ILE A 25 -0.78 -20.40 12.24
N ASP A 26 0.08 -21.02 13.05
CA ASP A 26 0.18 -20.71 14.48
C ASP A 26 0.97 -19.41 14.67
N THR A 27 0.25 -18.34 15.02
CA THR A 27 0.84 -17.05 15.37
C THR A 27 0.02 -16.38 16.47
N GLN A 28 0.69 -15.61 17.31
CA GLN A 28 0.03 -14.79 18.32
C GLN A 28 -0.48 -13.50 17.66
N ILE A 29 -1.78 -13.39 17.55
CA ILE A 29 -2.44 -12.22 16.99
C ILE A 29 -3.06 -11.46 18.14
N PRO A 30 -2.73 -10.16 18.33
CA PRO A 30 -3.39 -9.33 19.33
C PRO A 30 -4.89 -9.20 19.07
N ASP A 31 -5.68 -9.08 20.13
CA ASP A 31 -7.11 -8.83 20.00
C ASP A 31 -7.38 -7.53 19.26
N GLY A 32 -8.32 -7.55 18.31
CA GLY A 32 -8.67 -6.38 17.50
C GLY A 32 -7.74 -6.08 16.34
N ALA A 33 -6.73 -6.93 16.07
CA ALA A 33 -5.85 -6.75 14.93
C ALA A 33 -6.58 -6.91 13.59
N GLN A 34 -6.35 -5.97 12.70
CA GLN A 34 -6.70 -6.11 11.28
C GLN A 34 -5.59 -6.89 10.58
N ILE A 35 -5.94 -8.03 9.99
CA ILE A 35 -4.97 -8.92 9.35
C ILE A 35 -5.12 -8.82 7.85
N HIS A 36 -3.99 -8.63 7.17
CA HIS A 36 -3.87 -8.74 5.72
C HIS A 36 -3.05 -9.98 5.39
N ALA A 37 -3.63 -10.89 4.61
CA ALA A 37 -2.99 -12.11 4.16
C ALA A 37 -2.72 -12.04 2.66
N GLN A 38 -1.50 -12.32 2.24
CA GLN A 38 -1.11 -12.47 0.84
C GLN A 38 -0.59 -13.88 0.63
N ALA A 39 -1.12 -14.55 -0.40
CA ALA A 39 -0.67 -15.86 -0.81
C ALA A 39 -0.05 -15.78 -2.21
N GLU A 40 1.09 -16.42 -2.39
CA GLU A 40 1.83 -16.48 -3.64
C GLU A 40 2.23 -17.92 -3.91
N ALA A 41 1.92 -18.44 -5.10
CA ALA A 41 2.45 -19.72 -5.53
C ALA A 41 3.91 -19.54 -5.95
N ILE A 42 4.82 -20.24 -5.25
CA ILE A 42 6.27 -20.18 -5.51
C ILE A 42 6.65 -21.18 -6.58
N ASP A 43 6.06 -22.37 -6.49
CA ASP A 43 6.30 -23.46 -7.43
C ASP A 43 4.98 -24.19 -7.73
N VAL A 44 4.81 -24.61 -8.97
CA VAL A 44 3.63 -25.35 -9.42
C VAL A 44 4.07 -26.47 -10.32
N MET A 45 3.83 -27.70 -9.89
CA MET A 45 4.04 -28.90 -10.68
C MET A 45 2.71 -29.50 -11.13
N ALA A 46 2.63 -29.96 -12.34
CA ALA A 46 1.43 -30.58 -12.89
C ALA A 46 1.80 -31.87 -13.64
N ASP A 47 1.28 -33.00 -13.13
CA ASP A 47 1.49 -34.32 -13.71
C ASP A 47 0.21 -34.87 -14.30
N SER A 48 0.30 -35.36 -15.54
CA SER A 48 -0.82 -36.02 -16.21
C SER A 48 -0.78 -37.52 -15.92
N MET A 49 -1.77 -38.03 -15.22
CA MET A 49 -1.98 -39.46 -15.05
C MET A 49 -3.02 -39.94 -16.06
N ALA A 50 -2.64 -40.87 -16.91
CA ALA A 50 -3.54 -41.52 -17.84
C ALA A 50 -3.91 -42.90 -17.30
N ASP A 51 -5.20 -43.11 -17.00
CA ASP A 51 -5.78 -44.44 -16.82
C ASP A 51 -6.69 -44.72 -18.02
N ASP A 52 -6.94 -46.01 -18.38
CA ASP A 52 -7.59 -46.43 -19.61
C ASP A 52 -8.95 -45.76 -19.88
N LYS A 53 -9.54 -45.09 -18.88
CA LYS A 53 -10.87 -44.45 -18.99
C LYS A 53 -10.91 -42.99 -18.52
N ARG A 54 -9.87 -42.47 -17.87
CA ARG A 54 -9.89 -41.10 -17.34
C ARG A 54 -8.48 -40.49 -17.41
N ARG A 55 -8.42 -39.24 -17.85
CA ARG A 55 -7.21 -38.40 -17.69
C ARG A 55 -7.38 -37.59 -16.44
N THR A 56 -6.51 -37.80 -15.49
CA THR A 56 -6.48 -37.03 -14.23
C THR A 56 -5.22 -36.16 -14.26
N LEU A 57 -5.38 -34.90 -13.93
CA LEU A 57 -4.27 -33.97 -13.72
C LEU A 57 -4.05 -33.87 -12.21
N ARG A 58 -2.84 -34.18 -11.76
CA ARG A 58 -2.40 -33.90 -10.42
C ARG A 58 -1.64 -32.59 -10.42
N VAL A 59 -2.06 -31.66 -9.61
CA VAL A 59 -1.41 -30.35 -9.44
C VAL A 59 -0.88 -30.28 -8.01
N GLU A 60 0.38 -30.02 -7.87
CA GLU A 60 1.04 -29.72 -6.60
C GLU A 60 1.56 -28.28 -6.65
N ALA A 61 1.28 -27.50 -5.64
CA ALA A 61 1.75 -26.13 -5.55
C ALA A 61 2.38 -25.87 -4.19
N GLU A 62 3.53 -25.22 -4.20
CA GLU A 62 4.12 -24.62 -3.01
C GLU A 62 3.60 -23.19 -2.88
N VAL A 63 2.93 -22.89 -1.78
CA VAL A 63 2.32 -21.58 -1.53
C VAL A 63 3.01 -20.91 -0.37
N ARG A 64 3.56 -19.71 -0.62
CA ARG A 64 4.05 -18.80 0.41
C ARG A 64 2.93 -17.90 0.87
N VAL A 65 2.67 -17.87 2.17
CA VAL A 65 1.72 -16.95 2.78
C VAL A 65 2.48 -15.92 3.61
N ARG A 66 2.21 -14.64 3.35
CA ARG A 66 2.69 -13.53 4.15
C ARG A 66 1.51 -12.94 4.90
N LEU A 67 1.63 -12.90 6.22
CA LEU A 67 0.67 -12.23 7.08
C LEU A 67 1.27 -10.90 7.54
N SER A 68 0.49 -9.84 7.45
CA SER A 68 0.76 -8.56 8.09
C SER A 68 -0.47 -8.14 8.87
N GLY A 69 -0.27 -7.51 10.02
CA GLY A 69 -1.37 -7.07 10.86
C GLY A 69 -1.05 -5.74 11.51
N CYS A 70 -2.09 -4.95 11.76
CA CYS A 70 -1.99 -3.75 12.57
C CYS A 70 -3.09 -3.75 13.63
N VAL A 71 -2.78 -3.18 14.79
CA VAL A 71 -3.73 -2.90 15.86
C VAL A 71 -3.95 -1.40 15.89
N GLN A 72 -5.21 -0.99 15.84
CA GLN A 72 -5.55 0.41 16.03
C GLN A 72 -5.62 0.70 17.53
N GLU A 73 -4.77 1.58 18.00
CA GLU A 73 -4.76 2.05 19.39
C GLU A 73 -5.10 3.54 19.42
N GLU A 74 -5.97 3.93 20.34
CA GLU A 74 -6.15 5.34 20.69
C GLU A 74 -5.13 5.69 21.78
N LYS A 75 -4.29 6.70 21.51
CA LYS A 75 -3.31 7.21 22.47
C LYS A 75 -3.56 8.69 22.70
N GLU A 76 -3.60 9.06 23.97
CA GLU A 76 -3.55 10.47 24.34
C GLU A 76 -2.10 10.96 24.19
N LEU A 77 -1.91 11.94 23.34
CA LEU A 77 -0.60 12.55 23.10
C LEU A 77 -0.56 13.91 23.78
N LEU A 78 0.59 14.24 24.38
CA LEU A 78 0.88 15.56 24.88
C LEU A 78 1.17 16.50 23.72
N GLU A 79 0.27 17.41 23.38
CA GLU A 79 0.42 18.35 22.28
C GLU A 79 1.25 19.58 22.66
N ASP A 80 1.14 20.03 23.90
CA ASP A 80 1.80 21.25 24.36
C ASP A 80 2.19 21.17 25.83
N LEU A 81 3.35 21.72 26.17
CA LEU A 81 3.90 21.74 27.52
C LEU A 81 4.69 23.01 27.75
N TYR A 82 4.61 23.59 28.93
CA TYR A 82 5.49 24.67 29.38
C TYR A 82 5.99 24.46 30.80
N SER A 83 7.16 24.99 31.11
CA SER A 83 7.74 24.92 32.45
C SER A 83 7.41 26.19 33.25
N VAL A 84 6.88 26.01 34.45
CA VAL A 84 6.66 27.06 35.44
C VAL A 84 7.93 27.40 36.17
N SER A 85 8.80 26.41 36.46
CA SER A 85 10.09 26.57 37.18
C SER A 85 11.20 27.13 36.31
N GLY A 86 11.02 27.18 35.01
CA GLY A 86 12.03 27.64 34.07
C GLY A 86 13.05 26.58 33.65
N ASP A 87 12.78 25.32 33.99
CA ASP A 87 13.61 24.21 33.53
C ASP A 87 13.56 24.06 32.01
N ALA A 88 14.66 23.63 31.41
CA ALA A 88 14.71 23.35 30.00
C ALA A 88 13.86 22.10 29.71
N LEU A 89 12.92 22.21 28.79
CA LEU A 89 12.13 21.10 28.31
C LEU A 89 12.81 20.55 27.04
N ILE A 90 12.92 19.25 26.97
CA ILE A 90 13.49 18.55 25.79
C ILE A 90 12.33 18.17 24.89
N PRO A 91 12.32 18.61 23.62
CA PRO A 91 11.28 18.19 22.68
C PRO A 91 11.35 16.68 22.46
N GLN A 92 10.23 16.04 22.57
CA GLN A 92 10.10 14.63 22.33
C GLN A 92 9.45 14.43 20.96
N LYS A 93 10.06 13.61 20.12
CA LYS A 93 9.47 13.18 18.85
C LYS A 93 9.05 11.72 19.00
N GLU A 94 7.79 11.46 18.81
CA GLU A 94 7.29 10.10 18.72
C GLU A 94 6.90 9.82 17.27
N ARG A 95 7.33 8.70 16.75
CA ARG A 95 6.98 8.23 15.43
C ARG A 95 5.92 7.14 15.55
N PHE A 96 4.81 7.34 14.84
CA PHE A 96 3.74 6.36 14.75
C PHE A 96 3.68 5.83 13.32
N ASP A 97 3.70 4.52 13.18
CA ASP A 97 3.44 3.89 11.89
C ASP A 97 1.93 3.72 11.72
N VAL A 98 1.33 4.54 10.87
CA VAL A 98 -0.05 4.36 10.46
C VAL A 98 -0.06 3.51 9.20
N HIS A 99 -0.48 2.28 9.34
CA HIS A 99 -0.72 1.39 8.22
C HIS A 99 -2.09 1.72 7.61
N ALA A 100 -2.11 2.57 6.60
CA ALA A 100 -3.31 2.77 5.80
C ALA A 100 -3.31 1.71 4.69
N PHE A 101 -4.20 0.72 4.80
CA PHE A 101 -4.46 -0.24 3.75
C PHE A 101 -5.48 0.36 2.79
N GLU A 102 -5.03 1.23 1.91
CA GLU A 102 -5.86 1.67 0.78
C GLU A 102 -5.57 0.74 -0.39
N GLU A 103 -6.55 -0.05 -0.77
CA GLU A 103 -6.49 -0.86 -1.99
C GLU A 103 -7.16 -0.07 -3.11
N SER A 104 -6.38 0.29 -4.12
CA SER A 104 -6.89 0.89 -5.34
C SER A 104 -6.44 0.06 -6.53
N SER A 105 -7.25 -0.03 -7.56
CA SER A 105 -6.90 -0.77 -8.77
C SER A 105 -7.18 0.03 -10.02
N GLU A 106 -6.27 -0.09 -10.99
CA GLU A 106 -6.35 0.54 -12.29
C GLU A 106 -6.08 -0.46 -13.42
N SER A 107 -6.59 -0.19 -14.62
CA SER A 107 -6.43 -1.06 -15.78
C SER A 107 -5.50 -0.45 -16.81
N ILE A 108 -4.49 -1.20 -17.21
CA ILE A 108 -3.59 -0.84 -18.32
C ILE A 108 -3.61 -1.88 -19.43
N ARG A 109 -3.18 -1.47 -20.62
CA ARG A 109 -3.11 -2.32 -21.81
C ARG A 109 -1.74 -2.18 -22.47
N PRO A 110 -0.71 -2.83 -21.93
CA PRO A 110 0.60 -2.82 -22.57
C PRO A 110 0.53 -3.49 -23.95
N PRO A 111 1.04 -2.83 -25.00
CA PRO A 111 1.16 -3.43 -26.34
C PRO A 111 2.31 -4.45 -26.34
N ILE A 112 2.10 -5.56 -26.98
CA ILE A 112 3.12 -6.59 -27.15
C ILE A 112 3.40 -6.74 -28.64
N ALA A 113 4.63 -6.44 -29.03
CA ALA A 113 5.09 -6.62 -30.40
C ALA A 113 5.88 -7.94 -30.54
N LEU A 114 5.64 -8.66 -31.60
CA LEU A 114 6.47 -9.82 -31.94
C LEU A 114 7.87 -9.39 -32.37
N ALA A 115 8.84 -10.23 -32.04
CA ALA A 115 10.15 -10.16 -32.67
C ALA A 115 10.01 -10.45 -34.19
N LYS A 116 10.88 -9.84 -35.00
CA LYS A 116 10.80 -9.88 -36.46
C LYS A 116 10.81 -11.29 -37.07
N ASP A 117 11.43 -12.24 -36.36
CA ASP A 117 11.57 -13.64 -36.77
C ASP A 117 10.62 -14.59 -36.03
N ALA A 118 9.73 -14.07 -35.21
CA ALA A 118 8.76 -14.89 -34.47
C ALA A 118 7.59 -15.29 -35.38
N PRO A 119 7.08 -16.53 -35.24
CA PRO A 119 5.89 -16.96 -35.97
C PRO A 119 4.67 -16.06 -35.68
N PRO A 120 3.86 -15.73 -36.71
CA PRO A 120 2.71 -14.83 -36.55
C PRO A 120 1.68 -15.37 -35.58
N ILE A 121 1.07 -14.46 -34.82
CA ILE A 121 0.02 -14.81 -33.85
C ILE A 121 -1.25 -15.27 -34.58
N GLY A 122 -1.68 -16.49 -34.33
CA GLY A 122 -2.99 -16.97 -34.74
C GLY A 122 -4.04 -16.74 -33.66
N THR A 123 -3.78 -17.20 -32.46
CA THR A 123 -4.70 -17.05 -31.32
C THR A 123 -3.95 -16.79 -30.03
N ALA A 124 -4.26 -15.74 -29.33
CA ALA A 124 -3.75 -15.47 -27.99
C ALA A 124 -4.50 -16.36 -26.99
N LEU A 125 -3.75 -17.13 -26.19
CA LEU A 125 -4.32 -18.16 -25.31
C LEU A 125 -4.37 -17.70 -23.85
N ALA A 126 -3.26 -17.15 -23.35
CA ALA A 126 -3.11 -16.75 -21.96
C ALA A 126 -2.16 -15.58 -21.83
N ALA A 127 -2.34 -14.79 -20.78
CA ALA A 127 -1.41 -13.72 -20.41
C ALA A 127 -1.11 -13.78 -18.92
N PHE A 128 0.14 -13.48 -18.59
CA PHE A 128 0.62 -13.30 -17.23
C PHE A 128 1.36 -11.97 -17.16
N ALA A 129 1.24 -11.27 -16.03
CA ALA A 129 1.93 -10.01 -15.87
C ALA A 129 2.43 -9.85 -14.44
N GLN A 130 3.56 -9.18 -14.29
CA GLN A 130 4.17 -8.88 -13.00
C GLN A 130 4.67 -7.44 -13.01
N PRO A 131 4.12 -6.54 -12.19
CA PRO A 131 4.55 -5.17 -12.09
C PRO A 131 5.74 -5.03 -11.13
N THR A 132 6.62 -4.10 -11.45
CA THR A 132 7.68 -3.64 -10.56
C THR A 132 7.63 -2.13 -10.52
N ILE A 133 7.32 -1.54 -9.37
CA ILE A 133 7.35 -0.09 -9.17
C ILE A 133 8.79 0.38 -9.10
N THR A 134 9.13 1.40 -9.87
CA THR A 134 10.44 2.05 -9.88
C THR A 134 10.39 3.44 -9.24
N ALA A 135 9.25 4.10 -9.30
CA ALA A 135 9.00 5.38 -8.65
C ALA A 135 7.53 5.48 -8.21
N ALA A 136 7.31 6.13 -7.08
CA ALA A 136 5.98 6.47 -6.59
C ALA A 136 6.03 7.90 -6.03
N THR A 137 5.23 8.80 -6.62
CA THR A 137 5.27 10.23 -6.31
C THR A 137 3.90 10.71 -5.84
N PRO A 138 3.78 11.18 -4.60
CA PRO A 138 2.56 11.79 -4.10
C PRO A 138 2.21 13.07 -4.86
N ALA A 139 0.95 13.21 -5.27
CA ALA A 139 0.43 14.38 -6.00
C ALA A 139 -0.90 14.84 -5.38
N GLY A 140 -0.87 15.36 -4.17
CA GLY A 140 -2.06 15.76 -3.40
C GLY A 140 -2.89 14.55 -2.99
N LYS A 141 -4.11 14.42 -3.53
CA LYS A 141 -5.00 13.26 -3.26
C LYS A 141 -4.78 12.09 -4.22
N ARG A 142 -3.66 12.04 -4.90
CA ARG A 142 -3.32 11.01 -5.87
C ARG A 142 -1.90 10.55 -5.66
N LEU A 143 -1.61 9.34 -6.10
CA LEU A 143 -0.29 8.77 -6.18
C LEU A 143 0.01 8.42 -7.63
N ASP A 144 1.04 9.02 -8.19
CA ASP A 144 1.56 8.69 -9.51
C ASP A 144 2.63 7.61 -9.34
N ALA A 145 2.39 6.44 -9.92
CA ALA A 145 3.28 5.29 -9.86
C ALA A 145 3.82 4.97 -11.25
N GLU A 146 5.12 4.83 -11.33
CA GLU A 146 5.84 4.44 -12.55
C GLU A 146 6.58 3.13 -12.33
N GLY A 147 6.74 2.36 -13.38
CA GLY A 147 7.41 1.08 -13.27
C GLY A 147 7.56 0.32 -14.56
N VAL A 148 7.90 -0.94 -14.42
CA VAL A 148 8.04 -1.88 -15.54
C VAL A 148 7.10 -3.07 -15.32
N MET A 149 6.32 -3.37 -16.34
CA MET A 149 5.45 -4.54 -16.39
C MET A 149 6.15 -5.66 -17.17
N ALA A 150 6.54 -6.73 -16.50
CA ALA A 150 6.95 -7.95 -17.18
C ALA A 150 5.72 -8.71 -17.62
N VAL A 151 5.56 -8.95 -18.92
CA VAL A 151 4.39 -9.61 -19.50
C VAL A 151 4.83 -10.86 -20.24
N THR A 152 4.09 -11.94 -20.01
CA THR A 152 4.20 -13.19 -20.77
C THR A 152 2.89 -13.45 -21.47
N LEU A 153 2.92 -13.49 -22.80
CA LEU A 153 1.78 -13.90 -23.62
C LEU A 153 2.02 -15.29 -24.19
N ILE A 154 1.10 -16.20 -23.94
CA ILE A 154 1.08 -17.52 -24.59
C ILE A 154 0.12 -17.46 -25.76
N TYR A 155 0.58 -17.85 -26.93
CA TYR A 155 -0.21 -17.81 -28.15
C TYR A 155 0.01 -19.07 -29.01
N LEU A 156 -0.94 -19.33 -29.88
CA LEU A 156 -0.84 -20.34 -30.92
C LEU A 156 -0.49 -19.62 -32.23
N PRO A 157 0.62 -19.97 -32.89
CA PRO A 157 0.95 -19.44 -34.21
C PRO A 157 -0.10 -19.81 -35.28
N MET A 158 -0.17 -19.01 -36.35
CA MET A 158 -1.12 -19.29 -37.48
C MET A 158 -0.92 -20.64 -38.13
N ASP A 159 0.33 -21.04 -38.27
CA ASP A 159 0.70 -22.24 -39.02
C ASP A 159 1.24 -23.36 -38.12
N SER A 160 0.95 -23.32 -36.82
CA SER A 160 1.43 -24.29 -35.85
C SER A 160 0.41 -24.59 -34.78
N ASP A 161 0.34 -25.86 -34.43
CA ASP A 161 -0.45 -26.35 -33.31
C ASP A 161 0.34 -26.37 -31.98
N ILE A 162 1.56 -25.88 -31.99
CA ILE A 162 2.43 -25.84 -30.80
C ILE A 162 2.38 -24.42 -30.22
N PRO A 163 1.94 -24.26 -28.95
CA PRO A 163 1.89 -22.94 -28.32
C PRO A 163 3.31 -22.38 -28.10
N MET A 164 3.42 -21.08 -28.27
CA MET A 164 4.65 -20.31 -28.03
C MET A 164 4.42 -19.24 -26.98
N ALA A 165 5.48 -18.75 -26.37
CA ALA A 165 5.44 -17.67 -25.40
C ALA A 165 6.27 -16.48 -25.87
N ILE A 166 5.73 -15.28 -25.63
CA ILE A 166 6.44 -14.01 -25.78
C ILE A 166 6.66 -13.45 -24.39
N HIS A 167 7.88 -13.06 -24.11
CA HIS A 167 8.22 -12.34 -22.88
C HIS A 167 8.67 -10.92 -23.25
N THR A 168 8.03 -9.93 -22.65
CA THR A 168 8.39 -8.53 -22.85
C THR A 168 8.40 -7.76 -21.52
N ARG A 169 9.04 -6.59 -21.54
CA ARG A 169 9.04 -5.65 -20.41
C ARG A 169 8.64 -4.29 -20.94
N GLU A 170 7.47 -3.85 -20.52
CA GLU A 170 6.89 -2.59 -20.96
C GLU A 170 6.87 -1.59 -19.82
N PRO A 171 7.29 -0.34 -20.04
CA PRO A 171 7.14 0.70 -19.05
C PRO A 171 5.66 1.02 -18.86
N PHE A 172 5.29 1.35 -17.62
CA PHE A 172 3.95 1.83 -17.32
C PHE A 172 3.98 3.02 -16.39
N ALA A 173 2.97 3.87 -16.51
CA ALA A 173 2.68 4.93 -15.58
C ALA A 173 1.18 4.90 -15.26
N MET A 174 0.83 5.00 -14.00
CA MET A 174 -0.54 4.91 -13.50
C MET A 174 -0.76 5.93 -12.39
N THR A 175 -1.97 6.45 -12.31
CA THR A 175 -2.38 7.35 -11.24
C THR A 175 -3.46 6.68 -10.40
N PHE A 176 -3.20 6.55 -9.12
CA PHE A 176 -4.15 5.97 -8.17
C PHE A 176 -4.78 7.06 -7.29
N PRO A 177 -6.07 6.99 -6.97
CA PRO A 177 -6.75 7.95 -6.08
C PRO A 177 -6.41 7.68 -4.60
N ILE A 178 -5.12 7.66 -4.27
CA ILE A 178 -4.61 7.38 -2.93
C ILE A 178 -3.88 8.62 -2.42
N GLU A 179 -4.30 9.14 -1.26
CA GLU A 179 -3.59 10.20 -0.55
C GLU A 179 -2.45 9.59 0.28
N THR A 180 -1.22 9.99 -0.01
CA THR A 180 -0.04 9.44 0.66
C THR A 180 1.06 10.48 0.81
N THR A 181 2.13 10.14 1.51
CA THR A 181 3.32 10.96 1.74
C THR A 181 4.53 10.41 0.97
N GLU A 182 5.60 11.20 0.88
CA GLU A 182 6.84 10.81 0.20
C GLU A 182 7.51 9.57 0.83
N ASP A 183 7.28 9.33 2.12
CA ASP A 183 7.84 8.17 2.85
C ASP A 183 6.99 6.91 2.73
N ALA A 184 5.91 6.92 1.96
CA ALA A 184 5.03 5.76 1.82
C ALA A 184 5.74 4.63 1.06
N GLN A 185 5.63 3.43 1.62
CA GLN A 185 6.04 2.20 0.93
C GLN A 185 4.89 1.70 0.08
N VAL A 186 5.13 1.57 -1.22
CA VAL A 186 4.11 1.21 -2.20
C VAL A 186 4.47 -0.10 -2.87
N GLN A 187 3.51 -1.01 -2.97
CA GLN A 187 3.63 -2.28 -3.67
C GLN A 187 2.51 -2.43 -4.69
N ALA A 188 2.84 -2.96 -5.85
CA ALA A 188 1.87 -3.26 -6.89
C ALA A 188 1.74 -4.77 -7.10
N ARG A 189 0.53 -5.22 -7.41
CA ARG A 189 0.25 -6.60 -7.82
C ARG A 189 -0.67 -6.61 -9.02
N VAL A 190 -0.56 -7.62 -9.87
CA VAL A 190 -1.57 -7.87 -10.90
C VAL A 190 -2.71 -8.67 -10.28
N ILE A 191 -3.91 -8.13 -10.38
CA ILE A 191 -5.15 -8.80 -9.97
C ILE A 191 -5.63 -9.71 -11.09
N GLU A 192 -5.53 -9.23 -12.33
CA GLU A 192 -5.99 -9.94 -13.52
C GLU A 192 -5.08 -9.60 -14.72
N ALA A 193 -4.74 -10.60 -15.52
CA ALA A 193 -4.08 -10.41 -16.81
C ALA A 193 -4.79 -11.26 -17.86
N THR A 194 -5.34 -10.63 -18.89
CA THR A 194 -6.10 -11.32 -19.96
C THR A 194 -5.59 -10.89 -21.32
N PRO A 195 -5.50 -11.84 -22.29
CA PRO A 195 -5.23 -11.49 -23.67
C PRO A 195 -6.32 -10.58 -24.22
N GLY A 196 -5.92 -9.50 -24.88
CA GLY A 196 -6.76 -8.61 -25.63
C GLY A 196 -6.75 -8.92 -27.13
N PRO A 197 -7.17 -7.94 -27.96
CA PRO A 197 -7.10 -8.07 -29.41
C PRO A 197 -5.69 -8.34 -29.90
N ALA A 198 -5.57 -9.22 -30.90
CA ALA A 198 -4.32 -9.55 -31.51
C ALA A 198 -4.37 -9.45 -33.03
N THR A 199 -3.27 -9.04 -33.66
CA THR A 199 -2.99 -9.13 -35.08
C THR A 199 -1.87 -10.15 -35.28
N SER A 200 -1.47 -10.39 -36.53
CA SER A 200 -0.38 -11.35 -36.81
C SER A 200 0.96 -11.00 -36.16
N ASP A 201 1.21 -9.71 -35.88
CA ASP A 201 2.51 -9.19 -35.42
C ASP A 201 2.43 -8.48 -34.05
N ARG A 202 1.24 -8.27 -33.51
CA ARG A 202 1.00 -7.53 -32.25
C ARG A 202 -0.15 -8.14 -31.47
N ALA A 203 -0.09 -7.99 -30.16
CA ALA A 203 -1.19 -8.27 -29.25
C ALA A 203 -1.27 -7.21 -28.17
N GLU A 204 -2.45 -7.07 -27.57
CA GLU A 204 -2.63 -6.34 -26.34
C GLU A 204 -2.84 -7.32 -25.18
N VAL A 205 -2.39 -6.94 -24.01
CA VAL A 205 -2.73 -7.63 -22.77
C VAL A 205 -3.41 -6.63 -21.85
N ARG A 206 -4.62 -6.95 -21.41
CA ARG A 206 -5.30 -6.17 -20.38
C ARG A 206 -4.80 -6.62 -19.02
N CYS A 207 -4.21 -5.70 -18.26
CA CYS A 207 -3.77 -5.94 -16.88
C CYS A 207 -4.57 -5.04 -15.93
N VAL A 208 -5.15 -5.64 -14.90
CA VAL A 208 -5.69 -4.92 -13.74
C VAL A 208 -4.64 -4.96 -12.65
N VAL A 209 -4.15 -3.79 -12.28
CA VAL A 209 -3.07 -3.63 -11.29
C VAL A 209 -3.66 -3.05 -10.02
N GLY A 210 -3.51 -3.76 -8.91
CA GLY A 210 -3.82 -3.28 -7.58
C GLY A 210 -2.59 -2.65 -6.94
N LEU A 211 -2.78 -1.53 -6.26
CA LEU A 211 -1.77 -0.84 -5.48
C LEU A 211 -2.12 -0.91 -4.00
N HIS A 212 -1.10 -1.13 -3.20
CA HIS A 212 -1.17 -1.21 -1.76
C HIS A 212 -0.04 -0.39 -1.16
N GLY A 213 -0.33 0.40 -0.15
CA GLY A 213 0.66 1.30 0.45
C GLY A 213 0.58 1.36 1.98
N VAL A 214 1.73 1.59 2.59
CA VAL A 214 1.90 1.85 4.02
C VAL A 214 2.44 3.26 4.19
N ARG A 215 1.75 4.07 4.98
CA ARG A 215 2.12 5.45 5.27
C ARG A 215 2.58 5.59 6.72
N PRO A 216 3.83 6.03 6.98
CA PRO A 216 4.23 6.45 8.32
C PRO A 216 3.57 7.80 8.68
N LEU A 217 3.23 7.97 9.93
CA LEU A 217 2.78 9.23 10.50
C LEU A 217 3.76 9.66 11.58
N ASP A 218 4.42 10.78 11.38
CA ASP A 218 5.25 11.40 12.40
C ASP A 218 4.42 12.42 13.19
N ALA A 219 4.17 12.15 14.46
CA ALA A 219 3.63 13.13 15.39
C ALA A 219 4.78 13.84 16.10
N VAL A 220 4.88 15.13 15.91
CA VAL A 220 5.87 15.98 16.60
C VAL A 220 5.18 16.69 17.75
N ILE A 221 5.63 16.39 18.97
CA ILE A 221 5.18 17.13 20.16
C ILE A 221 6.05 18.36 20.27
N ASP A 222 5.45 19.53 20.10
CA ASP A 222 6.15 20.81 20.20
C ASP A 222 6.23 21.22 21.67
N VAL A 223 7.42 21.08 22.23
CA VAL A 223 7.70 21.43 23.63
C VAL A 223 8.48 22.75 23.66
N ALA A 224 8.02 23.72 24.42
CA ALA A 224 8.69 25.01 24.55
C ALA A 224 10.13 24.84 25.12
N GLN A 225 11.13 25.19 24.32
CA GLN A 225 12.55 24.89 24.58
C GLN A 225 13.31 25.95 25.39
N GLN A 226 12.76 27.15 25.56
CA GLN A 226 13.56 28.22 26.14
C GLN A 226 13.53 28.20 27.67
N PRO A 227 14.70 28.17 28.35
CA PRO A 227 14.75 28.38 29.77
C PRO A 227 14.22 29.78 30.08
N ALA A 228 13.34 29.87 31.06
CA ALA A 228 12.80 31.14 31.50
C ALA A 228 13.89 31.98 32.13
N ALA A 229 13.99 33.24 31.74
CA ALA A 229 14.64 34.21 32.62
C ALA A 229 13.93 34.15 33.99
N ARG A 230 14.70 34.08 35.06
CA ARG A 230 14.19 34.04 36.43
C ARG A 230 13.18 35.19 36.61
N GLN A 231 11.91 34.89 36.79
CA GLN A 231 10.88 35.91 36.91
C GLN A 231 10.81 36.35 38.39
N GLU A 232 10.68 37.65 38.63
CA GLU A 232 10.54 38.17 39.96
C GLU A 232 9.17 37.69 40.57
N ARG A 233 9.20 37.38 41.86
CA ARG A 233 7.99 37.05 42.64
C ARG A 233 7.05 38.23 42.68
N GLY A 234 5.78 38.01 42.52
CA GLY A 234 4.77 39.10 42.59
C GLY A 234 3.45 38.78 41.94
N PHE A 235 2.69 39.85 41.78
CA PHE A 235 1.39 39.79 41.11
C PHE A 235 1.52 40.39 39.72
N VAL A 236 0.87 39.75 38.75
CA VAL A 236 0.76 40.29 37.41
C VAL A 236 -0.72 40.37 37.05
N LEU A 237 -1.19 41.58 36.73
CA LEU A 237 -2.52 41.78 36.15
C LEU A 237 -2.37 41.81 34.64
N VAL A 238 -3.10 40.93 33.95
CA VAL A 238 -3.02 40.77 32.51
C VAL A 238 -4.41 40.76 31.87
N TRP A 239 -4.49 41.29 30.66
CA TRP A 239 -5.65 41.17 29.80
C TRP A 239 -5.28 40.17 28.69
N PRO A 240 -5.96 39.00 28.62
CA PRO A 240 -5.78 38.07 27.50
C PRO A 240 -6.12 38.75 26.18
N ALA A 241 -5.39 38.40 25.14
CA ALA A 241 -5.70 38.84 23.80
C ALA A 241 -7.04 38.26 23.33
N LYS A 242 -7.63 38.88 22.30
CA LYS A 242 -8.91 38.38 21.76
C LYS A 242 -8.74 36.94 21.23
N GLY A 243 -9.45 35.99 21.86
CA GLY A 243 -9.36 34.56 21.49
C GLY A 243 -8.26 33.80 22.22
N GLU A 244 -7.39 34.44 23.01
CA GLU A 244 -6.38 33.77 23.81
C GLU A 244 -7.05 32.93 24.92
N SER A 245 -6.73 31.65 24.96
CA SER A 245 -7.23 30.73 25.99
C SER A 245 -6.54 30.97 27.33
N ARG A 246 -7.14 30.42 28.39
CA ARG A 246 -6.56 30.46 29.73
C ARG A 246 -5.20 29.76 29.76
N TRP A 247 -5.06 28.62 29.05
CA TRP A 247 -3.83 27.90 28.89
C TRP A 247 -2.73 28.76 28.25
N GLU A 248 -3.01 29.40 27.11
CA GLU A 248 -2.04 30.24 26.40
C GLU A 248 -1.62 31.44 27.27
N THR A 249 -2.54 32.04 28.02
CA THR A 249 -2.24 33.10 28.98
C THR A 249 -1.31 32.59 30.09
N ALA A 250 -1.61 31.43 30.69
CA ALA A 250 -0.78 30.79 31.71
C ALA A 250 0.62 30.47 31.20
N LYS A 251 0.70 29.90 30.01
CA LYS A 251 1.96 29.59 29.30
C LYS A 251 2.79 30.85 29.06
N ARG A 252 2.18 31.91 28.57
CA ARG A 252 2.83 33.22 28.34
C ARG A 252 3.36 33.84 29.63
N LEU A 253 2.63 33.72 30.71
CA LEU A 253 3.02 34.23 32.03
C LEU A 253 3.91 33.26 32.81
N ARG A 254 4.01 32.02 32.37
CA ARG A 254 4.72 30.92 33.04
C ARG A 254 4.27 30.71 34.49
N VAL A 255 2.98 30.67 34.67
CA VAL A 255 2.32 30.33 35.93
C VAL A 255 1.46 29.09 35.72
N ALA A 256 1.18 28.36 36.80
CA ALA A 256 0.23 27.26 36.70
C ALA A 256 -1.14 27.80 36.30
N GLU A 257 -1.93 27.06 35.54
CA GLU A 257 -3.23 27.53 35.09
C GLU A 257 -4.18 27.82 36.27
N GLU A 258 -4.03 27.07 37.35
CA GLU A 258 -4.79 27.23 38.60
C GLU A 258 -4.44 28.56 39.32
N GLU A 259 -3.25 29.11 39.08
CA GLU A 259 -2.79 30.37 39.65
C GLU A 259 -3.28 31.61 38.89
N LEU A 260 -4.01 31.41 37.79
CA LEU A 260 -4.72 32.49 37.08
C LEU A 260 -6.13 32.67 37.67
N HIS A 261 -6.40 33.84 38.23
CA HIS A 261 -7.69 34.15 38.81
C HIS A 261 -8.39 35.29 38.05
N PRO A 262 -9.70 35.22 37.82
CA PRO A 262 -10.45 36.31 37.22
C PRO A 262 -10.34 37.57 38.09
N ALA A 263 -9.96 38.69 37.51
CA ALA A 263 -9.83 39.98 38.21
C ALA A 263 -10.92 41.03 37.82
N GLY A 264 -11.91 40.60 37.01
CA GLY A 264 -12.99 41.45 36.50
C GLY A 264 -12.64 42.18 35.20
N LYS A 265 -13.68 42.62 34.48
CA LYS A 265 -13.54 43.34 33.20
C LYS A 265 -12.63 42.63 32.17
N GLY A 266 -12.60 41.27 32.16
CA GLY A 266 -11.79 40.47 31.27
C GLY A 266 -10.33 40.39 31.66
N ALA A 267 -9.89 40.94 32.78
CA ALA A 267 -8.56 40.81 33.30
C ALA A 267 -8.38 39.52 34.12
N MET A 268 -7.15 38.98 34.10
CA MET A 268 -6.69 37.88 34.95
C MET A 268 -5.57 38.34 35.86
N LEU A 269 -5.58 37.86 37.09
CA LEU A 269 -4.53 38.05 38.08
C LEU A 269 -3.71 36.76 38.20
N ALA A 270 -2.42 36.84 37.98
CA ALA A 270 -1.50 35.74 38.16
C ALA A 270 -0.61 35.96 39.38
N PHE A 271 -0.40 34.91 40.17
CA PHE A 271 0.57 34.88 41.25
C PHE A 271 1.82 34.16 40.79
N ARG A 272 2.96 34.83 40.85
CA ARG A 272 4.27 34.25 40.62
C ARG A 272 4.93 33.94 41.95
N LYS A 273 5.18 32.68 42.23
CA LYS A 273 5.86 32.21 43.47
C LYS A 273 7.36 32.31 43.39
#